data_0442d11509db42b0c58e32f9adebce74
#
_entry.id   0442d11509db42b0c58e32f9adebce74
#
_cell.length_a   1.000
_cell.length_b   1.000
_cell.length_c   1.000
_cell.angle_alpha   90.00
_cell.angle_beta   90.00
_cell.angle_gamma   90.00
#
_symmetry.space_group_name_H-M   'P 1'
#
loop_
_entity.id
_entity.type
_entity.pdbx_description
1 polymer ?
#
loop_
_entity_poly.entity_id
_entity_poly.type
_entity_poly.pdbx_seq_one_letter_code
_entity_poly.pdbx_strand_id
1 'polypeptide(L)'
;VRLGYARFNLNLADGKAAAVSDLFSQKGRLWDGFCLKFLQGLYVALWSLLLVIPGIVKSYSYAMAPYIMAEHPALTANEAITESRRIMDGNKWRLFCLDFSFIGWELLCVLPMLAGFSWVVAAFSDAAAMGVAMVLLLAVPLSAGFFVVRPYEEAAWAVFYRDITAAEAETE
;
A
#
# COMPACT_ATOMS: atom_id res chain seq x y z
N VAL A 1 9.94 -7.28 -6.02
CA VAL A 1 9.67 -5.88 -6.34
C VAL A 1 9.19 -5.09 -5.12
N ARG A 2 8.22 -5.60 -4.31
CA ARG A 2 7.69 -4.86 -3.14
C ARG A 2 8.73 -4.54 -2.06
N LEU A 3 9.65 -5.46 -1.76
CA LEU A 3 10.75 -5.18 -0.83
C LEU A 3 11.70 -4.10 -1.36
N GLY A 4 12.00 -4.14 -2.67
CA GLY A 4 12.78 -3.07 -3.32
C GLY A 4 12.05 -1.73 -3.29
N TYR A 5 10.72 -1.75 -3.48
CA TYR A 5 9.91 -0.53 -3.40
C TYR A 5 9.87 0.04 -1.97
N ALA A 6 9.75 -0.82 -0.95
CA ALA A 6 9.86 -0.39 0.44
C ALA A 6 11.24 0.23 0.73
N ARG A 7 12.34 -0.35 0.21
CA ARG A 7 13.69 0.21 0.34
C ARG A 7 13.83 1.56 -0.36
N PHE A 8 13.28 1.69 -1.55
CA PHE A 8 13.26 2.95 -2.29
C PHE A 8 12.53 4.04 -1.49
N ASN A 9 11.34 3.75 -0.96
CA ASN A 9 10.57 4.70 -0.17
C ASN A 9 11.25 5.05 1.15
N LEU A 10 11.94 4.11 1.80
CA LEU A 10 12.73 4.40 2.99
C LEU A 10 13.90 5.35 2.67
N ASN A 11 14.61 5.12 1.56
CA ASN A 11 15.68 6.02 1.13
C ASN A 11 15.13 7.43 0.83
N LEU A 12 13.94 7.52 0.24
CA LEU A 12 13.25 8.79 -0.01
C LEU A 12 12.87 9.49 1.31
N ALA A 13 12.33 8.75 2.28
CA ALA A 13 11.98 9.28 3.60
C ALA A 13 13.23 9.76 4.38
N ASP A 14 14.36 9.08 4.21
CA ASP A 14 15.64 9.45 4.82
C ASP A 14 16.34 10.63 4.11
N GLY A 15 15.75 11.21 3.05
CA GLY A 15 16.37 12.26 2.22
C GLY A 15 17.59 11.80 1.43
N LYS A 16 17.80 10.50 1.29
CA LYS A 16 18.88 9.91 0.48
C LYS A 16 18.49 9.88 -0.99
N ALA A 17 19.51 9.84 -1.88
CA ALA A 17 19.25 9.67 -3.31
C ALA A 17 18.59 8.31 -3.56
N ALA A 18 17.28 8.31 -3.81
CA ALA A 18 16.53 7.12 -4.17
C ALA A 18 16.78 6.82 -5.66
N ALA A 19 17.40 5.69 -5.95
CA ALA A 19 17.72 5.28 -7.31
C ALA A 19 16.77 4.17 -7.77
N VAL A 20 16.47 4.14 -9.08
CA VAL A 20 15.66 3.07 -9.68
C VAL A 20 16.30 1.68 -9.46
N SER A 21 17.63 1.63 -9.29
CA SER A 21 18.37 0.42 -8.92
C SER A 21 17.92 -0.18 -7.59
N ASP A 22 17.42 0.64 -6.64
CA ASP A 22 16.95 0.19 -5.34
C ASP A 22 15.72 -0.71 -5.45
N LEU A 23 14.87 -0.48 -6.47
CA LEU A 23 13.71 -1.33 -6.77
C LEU A 23 14.13 -2.77 -7.06
N PHE A 24 15.33 -2.95 -7.59
CA PHE A 24 15.88 -4.24 -7.98
C PHE A 24 16.95 -4.76 -7.01
N SER A 25 17.32 -4.00 -6.00
CA SER A 25 18.37 -4.36 -5.02
C SER A 25 18.04 -5.66 -4.26
N GLN A 26 16.75 -5.97 -4.11
CA GLN A 26 16.25 -7.13 -3.36
C GLN A 26 15.89 -8.34 -4.25
N LYS A 27 16.45 -8.43 -5.47
CA LYS A 27 16.14 -9.54 -6.41
C LYS A 27 16.44 -10.92 -5.82
N GLY A 28 17.52 -11.05 -5.05
CA GLY A 28 17.90 -12.32 -4.42
C GLY A 28 16.93 -12.80 -3.32
N ARG A 29 16.05 -11.91 -2.85
CA ARG A 29 15.11 -12.19 -1.75
C ARG A 29 13.65 -12.21 -2.20
N LEU A 30 13.41 -12.58 -3.47
CA LEU A 30 12.05 -12.69 -4.01
C LEU A 30 11.21 -13.71 -3.25
N TRP A 31 11.83 -14.81 -2.84
CA TRP A 31 11.19 -15.87 -2.06
C TRP A 31 10.75 -15.38 -0.68
N ASP A 32 11.62 -14.65 0.02
CA ASP A 32 11.31 -14.06 1.33
C ASP A 32 10.15 -13.06 1.23
N GLY A 33 10.17 -12.21 0.20
CA GLY A 33 9.09 -11.27 -0.08
C GLY A 33 7.77 -11.95 -0.45
N PHE A 34 7.82 -13.09 -1.13
CA PHE A 34 6.65 -13.91 -1.40
C PHE A 34 6.12 -14.54 -0.11
N CYS A 35 6.99 -15.18 0.68
CA CYS A 35 6.62 -15.76 1.97
C CYS A 35 6.01 -14.72 2.91
N LEU A 36 6.58 -13.51 2.99
CA LEU A 36 6.04 -12.42 3.77
C LEU A 36 4.60 -12.09 3.36
N LYS A 37 4.36 -11.90 2.06
CA LYS A 37 3.03 -11.55 1.55
C LYS A 37 2.02 -12.68 1.69
N PHE A 38 2.45 -13.91 1.48
CA PHE A 38 1.61 -15.08 1.65
C PHE A 38 1.17 -15.25 3.12
N LEU A 39 2.12 -15.20 4.06
CA LEU A 39 1.84 -15.27 5.51
C LEU A 39 0.94 -14.12 5.96
N GLN A 40 1.26 -12.89 5.55
CA GLN A 40 0.47 -11.72 5.87
C GLN A 40 -0.97 -11.85 5.35
N GLY A 41 -1.14 -12.29 4.10
CA GLY A 41 -2.45 -12.54 3.51
C GLY A 41 -3.21 -13.66 4.21
N LEU A 42 -2.54 -14.77 4.56
CA LEU A 42 -3.13 -15.88 5.29
C LEU A 42 -3.64 -15.45 6.67
N TYR A 43 -2.82 -14.72 7.43
CA TYR A 43 -3.23 -14.22 8.75
C TYR A 43 -4.40 -13.26 8.66
N VAL A 44 -4.39 -12.32 7.72
CA VAL A 44 -5.51 -11.39 7.52
C VAL A 44 -6.77 -12.14 7.08
N ALA A 45 -6.66 -13.11 6.17
CA ALA A 45 -7.79 -13.92 5.71
C ALA A 45 -8.43 -14.74 6.84
N LEU A 46 -7.61 -15.38 7.69
CA LEU A 46 -8.10 -16.11 8.86
C LEU A 46 -8.88 -15.20 9.84
N TRP A 47 -8.36 -14.01 10.10
CA TRP A 47 -9.04 -13.05 10.96
C TRP A 47 -10.29 -12.46 10.32
N SER A 48 -10.28 -12.24 8.99
CA SER A 48 -11.43 -11.74 8.23
C SER A 48 -12.54 -12.78 8.12
N LEU A 49 -12.20 -14.06 8.12
CA LEU A 49 -13.17 -15.18 8.15
C LEU A 49 -13.93 -15.20 9.47
N LEU A 50 -13.28 -14.82 10.57
CA LEU A 50 -13.90 -14.76 11.89
C LEU A 50 -14.85 -13.54 11.98
N LEU A 51 -14.36 -12.37 11.60
CA LEU A 51 -15.11 -11.09 11.55
C LEU A 51 -14.33 -10.08 10.69
N VAL A 52 -15.01 -9.30 9.88
CA VAL A 52 -14.38 -8.31 8.97
C VAL A 52 -13.58 -7.25 9.75
N ILE A 53 -14.11 -6.74 10.87
CA ILE A 53 -13.45 -5.70 11.67
C ILE A 53 -12.11 -6.15 12.24
N PRO A 54 -11.96 -7.31 12.90
CA PRO A 54 -10.66 -7.83 13.31
C PRO A 54 -9.69 -8.04 12.16
N GLY A 55 -10.19 -8.44 10.99
CA GLY A 55 -9.36 -8.58 9.78
C GLY A 55 -8.72 -7.25 9.37
N ILE A 56 -9.49 -6.17 9.36
CA ILE A 56 -8.99 -4.81 9.08
C ILE A 56 -7.95 -4.40 10.13
N VAL A 57 -8.23 -4.55 11.42
CA VAL A 57 -7.29 -4.21 12.49
C VAL A 57 -5.97 -4.99 12.36
N LYS A 58 -6.05 -6.27 11.96
CA LYS A 58 -4.86 -7.11 11.74
C LYS A 58 -4.09 -6.72 10.49
N SER A 59 -4.76 -6.27 9.42
CA SER A 59 -4.06 -5.76 8.24
C SER A 59 -3.17 -4.56 8.57
N TYR A 60 -3.66 -3.62 9.39
CA TYR A 60 -2.86 -2.51 9.91
C TYR A 60 -1.73 -2.97 10.82
N SER A 61 -1.93 -4.01 11.64
CA SER A 61 -0.87 -4.57 12.49
C SER A 61 0.30 -5.15 11.68
N TYR A 62 0.08 -5.57 10.45
CA TYR A 62 1.10 -6.17 9.58
C TYR A 62 1.61 -5.21 8.50
N ALA A 63 1.12 -3.97 8.47
CA ALA A 63 1.38 -3.02 7.41
C ALA A 63 2.86 -2.65 7.28
N MET A 64 3.59 -2.58 8.41
CA MET A 64 5.01 -2.20 8.44
C MET A 64 5.99 -3.35 8.16
N ALA A 65 5.53 -4.61 8.11
CA ALA A 65 6.40 -5.77 7.89
C ALA A 65 7.28 -5.68 6.61
N PRO A 66 6.82 -5.17 5.46
CA PRO A 66 7.68 -4.99 4.29
C PRO A 66 8.84 -4.02 4.50
N TYR A 67 8.63 -2.95 5.29
CA TYR A 67 9.66 -1.95 5.60
C TYR A 67 10.70 -2.53 6.54
N ILE A 68 10.27 -3.21 7.61
CA ILE A 68 11.15 -3.93 8.56
C ILE A 68 12.01 -4.94 7.82
N MET A 69 11.42 -5.76 6.96
CA MET A 69 12.14 -6.77 6.20
C MET A 69 13.10 -6.17 5.17
N ALA A 70 12.81 -4.98 4.64
CA ALA A 70 13.69 -4.26 3.74
C ALA A 70 14.90 -3.65 4.47
N GLU A 71 14.72 -3.21 5.72
CA GLU A 71 15.75 -2.61 6.56
C GLU A 71 16.63 -3.67 7.26
N HIS A 72 16.00 -4.75 7.73
CA HIS A 72 16.66 -5.86 8.44
C HIS A 72 16.65 -7.15 7.61
N PRO A 73 17.62 -7.33 6.69
CA PRO A 73 17.66 -8.48 5.79
C PRO A 73 17.83 -9.84 6.46
N ALA A 74 18.29 -9.85 7.70
CA ALA A 74 18.51 -11.08 8.48
C ALA A 74 17.20 -11.67 9.04
N LEU A 75 16.13 -10.87 9.14
CA LEU A 75 14.86 -11.31 9.70
C LEU A 75 14.11 -12.22 8.73
N THR A 76 13.47 -13.24 9.27
CA THR A 76 12.52 -14.08 8.56
C THR A 76 11.18 -13.35 8.37
N ALA A 77 10.36 -13.82 7.43
CA ALA A 77 9.03 -13.25 7.19
C ALA A 77 8.14 -13.22 8.45
N ASN A 78 8.23 -14.27 9.28
CA ASN A 78 7.43 -14.37 10.49
C ASN A 78 7.93 -13.41 11.60
N GLU A 79 9.23 -13.24 11.73
CA GLU A 79 9.83 -12.27 12.64
C GLU A 79 9.47 -10.84 12.25
N ALA A 80 9.55 -10.51 10.95
CA ALA A 80 9.15 -9.20 10.45
C ALA A 80 7.66 -8.89 10.71
N ILE A 81 6.77 -9.89 10.59
CA ILE A 81 5.34 -9.76 10.94
C ILE A 81 5.18 -9.54 12.45
N THR A 82 5.93 -10.28 13.27
CA THR A 82 5.86 -10.16 14.73
C THR A 82 6.34 -8.79 15.19
N GLU A 83 7.43 -8.31 14.63
CA GLU A 83 7.98 -6.98 14.90
C GLU A 83 7.03 -5.87 14.43
N SER A 84 6.43 -6.02 13.24
CA SER A 84 5.39 -5.10 12.76
C SER A 84 4.22 -5.00 13.73
N ARG A 85 3.80 -6.11 14.32
CA ARG A 85 2.73 -6.09 15.35
C ARG A 85 3.14 -5.32 16.59
N ARG A 86 4.41 -5.43 17.01
CA ARG A 86 4.95 -4.76 18.18
C ARG A 86 4.94 -3.24 17.99
N ILE A 87 5.57 -2.75 16.93
CA ILE A 87 5.68 -1.30 16.67
C ILE A 87 4.35 -0.65 16.28
N MET A 88 3.41 -1.42 15.73
CA MET A 88 2.07 -0.94 15.39
C MET A 88 1.09 -0.96 16.58
N ASP A 89 1.51 -1.46 17.73
CA ASP A 89 0.65 -1.39 18.92
C ASP A 89 0.55 0.05 19.44
N GLY A 90 -0.68 0.54 19.58
CA GLY A 90 -0.96 1.96 19.82
C GLY A 90 -0.98 2.87 18.57
N ASN A 91 -0.29 2.49 17.48
CA ASN A 91 -0.14 3.34 16.29
C ASN A 91 -1.12 3.03 15.14
N LYS A 92 -1.93 1.97 15.25
CA LYS A 92 -2.89 1.52 14.20
C LYS A 92 -3.86 2.60 13.77
N TRP A 93 -4.37 3.36 14.73
CA TRP A 93 -5.32 4.45 14.48
C TRP A 93 -4.69 5.60 13.72
N ARG A 94 -3.43 5.93 14.01
CA ARG A 94 -2.68 6.98 13.29
C ARG A 94 -2.52 6.62 11.81
N LEU A 95 -2.16 5.35 11.52
CA LEU A 95 -2.05 4.87 10.14
C LEU A 95 -3.41 4.82 9.44
N PHE A 96 -4.47 4.40 10.14
CA PHE A 96 -5.83 4.45 9.60
C PHE A 96 -6.25 5.87 9.21
N CYS A 97 -5.98 6.87 10.06
CA CYS A 97 -6.28 8.27 9.74
C CYS A 97 -5.45 8.78 8.55
N LEU A 98 -4.20 8.32 8.41
CA LEU A 98 -3.38 8.63 7.25
C LEU A 98 -4.01 8.09 5.98
N ASP A 99 -4.38 6.81 5.93
CA ASP A 99 -5.05 6.18 4.79
C ASP A 99 -6.38 6.86 4.48
N PHE A 100 -7.16 7.18 5.52
CA PHE A 100 -8.43 7.88 5.36
C PHE A 100 -8.28 9.23 4.67
N SER A 101 -7.16 9.93 4.91
CA SER A 101 -6.82 11.18 4.20
C SER A 101 -6.64 10.99 2.70
N PHE A 102 -6.14 9.81 2.25
CA PHE A 102 -5.98 9.49 0.84
C PHE A 102 -7.28 9.07 0.14
N ILE A 103 -8.28 8.58 0.89
CA ILE A 103 -9.60 8.20 0.34
C ILE A 103 -10.24 9.38 -0.41
N GLY A 104 -10.07 10.61 0.08
CA GLY A 104 -10.57 11.81 -0.61
C GLY A 104 -9.99 11.97 -2.02
N TRP A 105 -8.71 11.69 -2.19
CA TRP A 105 -8.04 11.75 -3.49
C TRP A 105 -8.47 10.60 -4.41
N GLU A 106 -8.64 9.40 -3.87
CA GLU A 106 -9.15 8.25 -4.63
C GLU A 106 -10.58 8.50 -5.10
N LEU A 107 -11.45 9.04 -4.24
CA LEU A 107 -12.81 9.44 -4.61
C LEU A 107 -12.80 10.50 -5.70
N LEU A 108 -11.90 11.47 -5.64
CA LEU A 108 -11.79 12.51 -6.68
C LEU A 108 -11.43 11.89 -8.05
N CYS A 109 -10.65 10.82 -8.09
CA CYS A 109 -10.35 10.07 -9.31
C CYS A 109 -11.58 9.30 -9.85
N VAL A 110 -12.50 8.88 -8.97
CA VAL A 110 -13.70 8.10 -9.34
C VAL A 110 -14.86 9.00 -9.79
N LEU A 111 -14.95 10.24 -9.28
CA LEU A 111 -16.06 11.17 -9.65
C LEU A 111 -16.22 11.41 -11.15
N PRO A 112 -15.16 11.66 -11.96
CA PRO A 112 -15.27 11.81 -13.39
C PRO A 112 -15.81 10.54 -14.09
N MET A 113 -15.50 9.36 -13.53
CA MET A 113 -16.00 8.09 -14.03
C MET A 113 -17.53 7.98 -13.86
N LEU A 114 -18.06 8.37 -12.69
CA LEU A 114 -19.50 8.35 -12.43
C LEU A 114 -20.25 9.34 -13.31
N ALA A 115 -19.71 10.56 -13.47
CA ALA A 115 -20.29 11.58 -14.35
C ALA A 115 -20.23 11.16 -15.84
N GLY A 116 -19.12 10.57 -16.28
CA GLY A 116 -18.93 10.12 -17.65
C GLY A 116 -19.76 8.89 -18.01
N PHE A 117 -20.10 8.05 -17.04
CA PHE A 117 -20.91 6.86 -17.29
C PHE A 117 -22.27 7.20 -17.91
N SER A 118 -23.00 8.12 -17.32
CA SER A 118 -24.30 8.55 -17.82
C SER A 118 -24.21 9.22 -19.21
N TRP A 119 -23.13 9.98 -19.44
CA TRP A 119 -22.89 10.61 -20.74
C TRP A 119 -22.56 9.58 -21.84
N VAL A 120 -21.72 8.58 -21.55
CA VAL A 120 -21.39 7.49 -22.50
C VAL A 120 -22.62 6.69 -22.86
N VAL A 121 -23.46 6.34 -21.90
CA VAL A 121 -24.73 5.62 -22.18
C VAL A 121 -25.68 6.43 -23.03
N ALA A 122 -25.74 7.75 -22.85
CA ALA A 122 -26.61 8.64 -23.64
C ALA A 122 -26.06 8.95 -25.04
N ALA A 123 -24.74 8.99 -25.22
CA ALA A 123 -24.08 9.42 -26.44
C ALA A 123 -23.91 8.31 -27.48
N PHE A 124 -23.81 7.05 -27.06
CA PHE A 124 -23.51 5.92 -27.94
C PHE A 124 -24.67 4.95 -28.02
N SER A 125 -25.24 4.81 -29.21
CA SER A 125 -26.29 3.82 -29.51
C SER A 125 -25.73 2.48 -30.01
N ASP A 126 -24.49 2.48 -30.49
CA ASP A 126 -23.77 1.27 -30.92
C ASP A 126 -23.05 0.60 -29.77
N ALA A 127 -23.30 -0.71 -29.57
CA ALA A 127 -22.76 -1.46 -28.46
C ALA A 127 -21.24 -1.55 -28.49
N ALA A 128 -20.61 -1.60 -29.67
CA ALA A 128 -19.15 -1.68 -29.78
C ALA A 128 -18.50 -0.36 -29.40
N ALA A 129 -19.03 0.77 -29.92
CA ALA A 129 -18.53 2.11 -29.57
C ALA A 129 -18.74 2.43 -28.08
N MET A 130 -19.89 2.04 -27.52
CA MET A 130 -20.18 2.16 -26.09
C MET A 130 -19.21 1.34 -25.26
N GLY A 131 -18.89 0.12 -25.67
CA GLY A 131 -17.92 -0.73 -24.99
C GLY A 131 -16.52 -0.12 -24.94
N VAL A 132 -16.02 0.41 -26.05
CA VAL A 132 -14.72 1.10 -26.10
C VAL A 132 -14.71 2.34 -25.22
N ALA A 133 -15.75 3.17 -25.29
CA ALA A 133 -15.86 4.37 -24.46
C ALA A 133 -15.90 4.05 -22.96
N MET A 134 -16.58 2.96 -22.57
CA MET A 134 -16.59 2.47 -21.18
C MET A 134 -15.22 2.02 -20.71
N VAL A 135 -14.48 1.27 -21.54
CA VAL A 135 -13.13 0.83 -21.20
C VAL A 135 -12.20 2.03 -20.99
N LEU A 136 -12.27 3.03 -21.86
CA LEU A 136 -11.48 4.26 -21.71
C LEU A 136 -11.88 5.07 -20.48
N LEU A 137 -13.18 5.18 -20.19
CA LEU A 137 -13.71 5.86 -19.03
C LEU A 137 -13.23 5.22 -17.71
N LEU A 138 -13.10 3.90 -17.68
CA LEU A 138 -12.56 3.16 -16.53
C LEU A 138 -11.03 3.23 -16.46
N ALA A 139 -10.34 3.14 -17.58
CA ALA A 139 -8.89 3.06 -17.63
C ALA A 139 -8.21 4.35 -17.14
N VAL A 140 -8.74 5.53 -17.47
CA VAL A 140 -8.12 6.81 -17.14
C VAL A 140 -8.09 7.07 -15.62
N PRO A 141 -9.20 7.03 -14.86
CA PRO A 141 -9.15 7.28 -13.43
C PRO A 141 -8.44 6.17 -12.66
N LEU A 142 -8.56 4.89 -13.09
CA LEU A 142 -7.78 3.80 -12.49
C LEU A 142 -6.27 4.01 -12.68
N SER A 143 -5.83 4.45 -13.86
CA SER A 143 -4.42 4.73 -14.10
C SER A 143 -3.94 5.94 -13.30
N ALA A 144 -4.74 7.01 -13.18
CA ALA A 144 -4.40 8.17 -12.38
C ALA A 144 -4.29 7.82 -10.89
N GLY A 145 -5.23 7.05 -10.33
CA GLY A 145 -5.14 6.53 -8.97
C GLY A 145 -3.89 5.69 -8.75
N PHE A 146 -3.59 4.78 -9.67
CA PHE A 146 -2.45 3.90 -9.56
C PHE A 146 -1.09 4.62 -9.75
N PHE A 147 -0.97 5.53 -10.71
CA PHE A 147 0.32 6.17 -11.04
C PHE A 147 0.58 7.44 -10.24
N VAL A 148 -0.45 8.12 -9.74
CA VAL A 148 -0.31 9.38 -9.01
C VAL A 148 -0.52 9.19 -7.52
N VAL A 149 -1.65 8.64 -7.09
CA VAL A 149 -1.99 8.55 -5.65
C VAL A 149 -1.14 7.52 -4.93
N ARG A 150 -0.97 6.33 -5.51
CA ARG A 150 -0.22 5.23 -4.87
C ARG A 150 1.23 5.55 -4.50
N PRO A 151 2.05 6.20 -5.34
CA PRO A 151 3.42 6.57 -4.94
C PRO A 151 3.45 7.50 -3.72
N TYR A 152 2.52 8.44 -3.62
CA TYR A 152 2.44 9.34 -2.46
C TYR A 152 1.99 8.62 -1.19
N GLU A 153 1.01 7.73 -1.29
CA GLU A 153 0.55 6.89 -0.19
C GLU A 153 1.69 6.02 0.36
N GLU A 154 2.41 5.33 -0.50
CA GLU A 154 3.55 4.48 -0.11
C GLU A 154 4.73 5.28 0.46
N ALA A 155 4.98 6.49 -0.05
CA ALA A 155 5.98 7.39 0.53
C ALA A 155 5.54 7.88 1.92
N ALA A 156 4.26 8.22 2.10
CA ALA A 156 3.70 8.61 3.39
C ALA A 156 3.80 7.47 4.42
N TRP A 157 3.60 6.23 4.00
CA TRP A 157 3.79 5.05 4.86
C TRP A 157 5.26 4.87 5.28
N ALA A 158 6.22 5.14 4.40
CA ALA A 158 7.64 5.08 4.74
C ALA A 158 8.03 6.17 5.76
N VAL A 159 7.50 7.38 5.60
CA VAL A 159 7.69 8.47 6.58
C VAL A 159 7.06 8.11 7.92
N PHE A 160 5.84 7.57 7.90
CA PHE A 160 5.16 7.12 9.11
C PHE A 160 5.96 6.02 9.84
N TYR A 161 6.53 5.06 9.10
CA TYR A 161 7.40 4.04 9.67
C TYR A 161 8.61 4.67 10.38
N ARG A 162 9.26 5.67 9.77
CA ARG A 162 10.37 6.40 10.40
C ARG A 162 9.95 7.15 11.65
N ASP A 163 8.78 7.79 11.63
CA ASP A 163 8.25 8.54 12.77
C ASP A 163 8.03 7.62 14.00
N ILE A 164 7.40 6.46 13.80
CA ILE A 164 7.15 5.53 14.91
C ILE A 164 8.42 4.86 15.43
N THR A 165 9.40 4.53 14.57
CA THR A 165 10.67 3.93 15.00
C THR A 165 11.57 4.95 15.70
N ALA A 166 11.57 6.22 15.28
CA ALA A 166 12.28 7.29 15.98
C ALA A 166 11.69 7.54 17.38
N ALA A 167 10.35 7.58 17.49
CA ALA A 167 9.68 7.76 18.78
C ALA A 167 9.96 6.61 19.78
N GLU A 168 10.12 5.36 19.29
CA GLU A 168 10.55 4.24 20.15
C GLU A 168 11.98 4.42 20.66
N ALA A 169 12.90 4.85 19.78
CA ALA A 169 14.31 5.05 20.16
C ALA A 169 14.49 6.18 21.19
N GLU A 170 13.57 7.14 21.28
CA GLU A 170 13.60 8.19 22.29
C GLU A 170 13.06 7.72 23.67
N THR A 171 12.34 6.62 23.71
CA THR A 171 11.71 6.09 24.94
C THR A 171 12.53 4.97 25.62
N GLU A 172 13.56 4.43 24.96
CA GLU A 172 14.52 3.47 25.49
C GLU A 172 15.74 4.15 26.10
#